data_ad14f45122febf320db8235124ea5e30
#
_entry.id   ad14f45122febf320db8235124ea5e30
#
_cell.length_a   1.000
_cell.length_b   1.000
_cell.length_c   1.000
_cell.angle_alpha   90.00
_cell.angle_beta   90.00
_cell.angle_gamma   90.00
#
_symmetry.space_group_name_H-M   'P 1'
#
loop_
_entity.id
_entity.type
_entity.pdbx_description
1 polymer ?
#
loop_
_entity_poly.entity_id
_entity_poly.type
_entity_poly.pdbx_seq_one_letter_code
_entity_poly.pdbx_strand_id
1 'polypeptide(L)'
;TPPADFATTIRAEQSNIWWTLYTLSLDTKDTWFWHRLTPTSFSLASIDVDAGPAASIDPRSQPLDSTPSGFTTAPARAVTATLPFTVSFPAGQVATLRLEEISRASVWNVSPDHRTLAALNGTPVLDETWEGHPVRKVFSAAIPPNTLTHGANSLDVVAALLPGLSNDDIYVNYLELDYRRLFCAYEGQMDFVAEKNGTQEYQVGGWDSSNVWMWDISDPLMPVRLEVSASHEGTHRVFLPFVSTDRSAPGAKCGAGAYIMRFRADGQAGSRFWLQAAPTIQEPSSIRLRPATGLAAPAGGADAVVVTSAELQPAAERLAQWHEDHGRRALLVDIRDVYDEFNDGIYHPKAVQAMMKWAAANWTAPAPSYLTLVGDGHWNFKGFNTTAYPTQPNHIPPYLAWIDPWQGEMPADAWFGDIDDDRTPEIAVGRLAVNTLAEAQTVVEKIISYDENLRVADWQRRALFVADSPDSASDFHAVSDEIIASYTPGDLEVVRAYLSAPITTDEIAATRAAFADAIQSGAFMVQYTGHGSTNRWSSAGIWRASDIPALTNGPKLPLVMTFNCLDGYFAHPVAASFSMAELMQRHAGGGSIAAISPSG
;
A
#
# COMPACT_ATOMS: atom_id res chain seq x y z
N THR A 1 20.41 -23.79 37.51
CA THR A 1 19.14 -23.11 37.84
C THR A 1 18.55 -22.58 36.55
N PRO A 2 17.28 -22.84 36.25
CA PRO A 2 16.62 -22.28 35.08
C PRO A 2 16.70 -20.74 35.08
N PRO A 3 16.78 -20.08 33.92
CA PRO A 3 16.68 -18.65 33.86
C PRO A 3 15.29 -18.19 34.34
N ALA A 4 15.25 -17.07 35.04
CA ALA A 4 14.00 -16.51 35.60
C ALA A 4 13.20 -15.71 34.57
N ASP A 5 13.92 -15.09 33.64
CA ASP A 5 13.40 -14.22 32.60
C ASP A 5 14.31 -14.21 31.38
N PHE A 6 13.86 -13.60 30.30
CA PHE A 6 14.62 -13.45 29.05
C PHE A 6 14.34 -12.09 28.39
N ALA A 7 15.24 -11.63 27.55
CA ALA A 7 15.05 -10.44 26.75
C ALA A 7 14.04 -10.71 25.63
N THR A 8 13.12 -9.80 25.42
CA THR A 8 12.17 -9.83 24.31
C THR A 8 11.91 -8.42 23.78
N THR A 9 11.56 -8.35 22.53
CA THR A 9 11.13 -7.11 21.85
C THR A 9 9.71 -7.31 21.36
N ILE A 10 8.87 -6.31 21.58
CA ILE A 10 7.57 -6.21 20.91
C ILE A 10 7.57 -4.96 20.04
N ARG A 11 6.90 -5.04 18.90
CA ARG A 11 6.57 -3.90 18.06
C ARG A 11 5.05 -3.78 17.98
N ALA A 12 4.55 -2.59 18.20
CA ALA A 12 3.15 -2.27 18.03
C ALA A 12 3.00 -1.13 17.02
N GLU A 13 2.13 -1.34 16.08
CA GLU A 13 1.78 -0.38 15.03
C GLU A 13 0.36 -0.65 14.55
N GLN A 14 -0.28 0.36 13.97
CA GLN A 14 -1.56 0.23 13.29
C GLN A 14 -1.50 1.00 11.97
N SER A 15 -2.02 0.39 10.92
CA SER A 15 -2.04 0.98 9.59
C SER A 15 -3.33 1.77 9.37
N ASN A 16 -3.46 2.90 10.06
CA ASN A 16 -4.67 3.74 10.05
C ASN A 16 -4.64 4.85 9.01
N ILE A 17 -3.45 5.35 8.67
CA ILE A 17 -3.25 6.48 7.78
C ILE A 17 -2.23 6.08 6.72
N TRP A 18 -2.61 6.19 5.44
CA TRP A 18 -1.70 6.00 4.32
C TRP A 18 -1.16 7.35 3.84
N TRP A 19 0.15 7.43 3.65
CA TRP A 19 0.82 8.59 3.07
C TRP A 19 2.18 8.20 2.51
N THR A 20 2.53 8.72 1.34
CA THR A 20 3.83 8.53 0.73
C THR A 20 4.76 9.68 1.07
N LEU A 21 5.94 9.35 1.56
CA LEU A 21 6.99 10.30 1.90
C LEU A 21 7.94 10.44 0.72
N TYR A 22 7.99 11.61 0.10
CA TYR A 22 9.06 11.91 -0.81
C TYR A 22 10.34 12.28 -0.04
N THR A 23 11.52 12.06 -0.60
CA THR A 23 12.85 12.46 -0.11
C THR A 23 13.45 11.66 1.04
N LEU A 24 12.79 10.68 1.63
CA LEU A 24 13.46 9.80 2.58
C LEU A 24 14.24 8.70 1.86
N SER A 25 15.46 8.43 2.33
CA SER A 25 16.27 7.35 1.78
C SER A 25 15.57 6.00 1.97
N LEU A 26 15.62 5.23 0.92
CA LEU A 26 14.70 4.21 0.47
C LEU A 26 14.71 2.86 1.21
N ASP A 27 15.37 2.74 2.35
CA ASP A 27 15.52 1.43 3.01
C ASP A 27 14.26 0.95 3.74
N THR A 28 13.28 1.85 3.97
CA THR A 28 11.99 1.49 4.55
C THR A 28 10.88 2.29 3.90
N LYS A 29 10.24 1.68 2.93
CA LYS A 29 9.06 2.22 2.24
C LYS A 29 7.79 1.95 3.04
N ASP A 30 7.76 2.37 4.32
CA ASP A 30 6.58 2.31 5.12
C ASP A 30 5.71 3.52 4.80
N THR A 31 4.53 3.26 4.28
CA THR A 31 3.56 4.26 3.85
C THR A 31 2.32 4.27 4.72
N TRP A 32 2.31 3.44 5.78
CA TRP A 32 1.22 3.37 6.73
C TRP A 32 1.66 3.85 8.10
N PHE A 33 0.84 4.71 8.71
CA PHE A 33 1.12 5.33 10.00
C PHE A 33 -0.02 5.10 10.97
N TRP A 34 0.31 5.10 12.26
CA TRP A 34 -0.65 4.88 13.32
C TRP A 34 -1.51 6.13 13.58
N HIS A 35 -0.87 7.27 13.77
CA HIS A 35 -1.54 8.54 14.03
C HIS A 35 -0.86 9.72 13.33
N ARG A 36 -1.65 10.75 13.08
CA ARG A 36 -1.19 12.07 12.66
C ARG A 36 -1.49 13.09 13.75
N LEU A 37 -0.51 13.87 14.15
CA LEU A 37 -0.57 14.89 15.18
C LEU A 37 -0.33 16.27 14.54
N THR A 38 -1.36 17.14 14.58
CA THR A 38 -1.31 18.48 13.95
C THR A 38 -1.70 19.56 14.95
N PRO A 39 -0.82 19.90 15.92
CA PRO A 39 -1.08 21.02 16.81
C PRO A 39 -1.03 22.34 16.07
N THR A 40 -1.96 23.26 16.37
CA THR A 40 -2.04 24.58 15.74
C THR A 40 -2.26 25.68 16.77
N SER A 41 -1.79 26.89 16.46
CA SER A 41 -2.03 28.08 17.28
C SER A 41 -3.24 28.91 16.82
N PHE A 42 -3.90 28.51 15.73
CA PHE A 42 -5.07 29.18 15.17
C PHE A 42 -6.17 28.15 14.85
N SER A 43 -7.43 28.63 14.81
CA SER A 43 -8.56 27.79 14.42
C SER A 43 -8.55 27.59 12.90
N LEU A 44 -8.66 26.36 12.41
CA LEU A 44 -8.83 26.03 11.00
C LEU A 44 -10.25 26.33 10.47
N ALA A 45 -11.07 27.06 11.23
CA ALA A 45 -12.47 27.36 10.92
C ALA A 45 -12.70 28.34 9.74
N SER A 46 -11.68 28.62 8.93
CA SER A 46 -11.82 29.52 7.77
C SER A 46 -11.30 28.97 6.44
N ILE A 47 -11.13 27.69 6.32
CA ILE A 47 -11.09 27.07 4.99
C ILE A 47 -12.52 26.66 4.69
N ASP A 48 -13.23 27.56 4.04
CA ASP A 48 -14.56 27.33 3.50
C ASP A 48 -14.46 26.19 2.47
N VAL A 49 -14.69 24.97 2.92
CA VAL A 49 -14.84 23.81 2.03
C VAL A 49 -16.32 23.78 1.64
N ASP A 50 -16.74 24.79 0.91
CA ASP A 50 -17.99 24.75 0.15
C ASP A 50 -17.72 23.88 -1.10
N ALA A 51 -17.49 22.60 -0.84
CA ALA A 51 -17.36 21.58 -1.84
C ALA A 51 -18.46 20.56 -1.59
N GLY A 52 -19.43 20.61 -2.48
CA GLY A 52 -20.39 19.52 -2.64
C GLY A 52 -19.66 18.17 -2.85
N PRO A 53 -20.38 17.02 -2.84
CA PRO A 53 -19.82 15.67 -2.75
C PRO A 53 -19.09 15.24 -4.02
N ALA A 54 -18.01 15.89 -4.40
CA ALA A 54 -17.03 15.54 -5.44
C ALA A 54 -15.84 16.50 -5.44
N ALA A 55 -15.29 16.82 -4.28
CA ALA A 55 -14.04 17.57 -4.24
C ALA A 55 -12.88 16.66 -4.64
N SER A 56 -12.10 17.13 -5.60
CA SER A 56 -10.90 16.53 -6.14
C SER A 56 -9.96 16.06 -5.04
N ILE A 57 -9.49 14.83 -5.18
CA ILE A 57 -8.38 14.32 -4.41
C ILE A 57 -7.10 14.89 -5.04
N ASP A 58 -6.73 16.11 -4.67
CA ASP A 58 -5.34 16.51 -4.64
C ASP A 58 -4.75 15.81 -3.39
N PRO A 59 -3.85 14.80 -3.53
CA PRO A 59 -3.24 14.17 -2.37
C PRO A 59 -2.50 15.16 -1.46
N ARG A 60 -2.21 16.36 -1.96
CA ARG A 60 -1.62 17.48 -1.23
C ARG A 60 -2.65 18.30 -0.45
N SER A 61 -3.93 18.26 -0.81
CA SER A 61 -5.01 19.05 -0.21
C SER A 61 -5.99 18.23 0.63
N GLN A 62 -5.86 16.90 0.63
CA GLN A 62 -6.64 16.09 1.56
C GLN A 62 -6.01 16.20 2.95
N PRO A 63 -6.76 16.66 3.95
CA PRO A 63 -6.61 16.10 5.26
C PRO A 63 -6.93 14.62 5.06
N LEU A 64 -5.92 13.75 5.12
CA LEU A 64 -6.07 12.29 5.17
C LEU A 64 -6.76 11.87 6.47
N ASP A 65 -7.56 12.74 7.00
CA ASP A 65 -8.34 12.58 8.19
C ASP A 65 -9.82 12.57 7.78
N SER A 66 -10.29 11.39 7.36
CA SER A 66 -11.70 11.07 7.50
C SER A 66 -11.96 10.69 8.94
N THR A 67 -11.66 11.60 9.89
CA THR A 67 -12.31 11.54 11.19
C THR A 67 -13.80 11.72 10.97
N PRO A 68 -14.65 10.93 11.64
CA PRO A 68 -16.09 11.08 11.53
C PRO A 68 -16.46 12.54 11.84
N SER A 69 -17.22 13.16 10.97
CA SER A 69 -17.77 14.50 11.08
C SER A 69 -18.16 14.85 12.50
N GLY A 70 -17.50 15.82 13.11
CA GLY A 70 -17.87 16.31 14.43
C GLY A 70 -16.82 17.11 15.20
N PHE A 71 -15.62 17.32 14.68
CA PHE A 71 -14.62 18.12 15.38
C PHE A 71 -14.61 19.57 14.93
N THR A 72 -15.24 20.44 15.72
CA THR A 72 -14.86 21.85 15.82
C THR A 72 -13.51 21.88 16.55
N THR A 73 -12.38 21.90 15.83
CA THR A 73 -11.07 22.00 16.46
C THR A 73 -10.86 23.41 16.97
N ALA A 74 -11.04 23.60 18.26
CA ALA A 74 -10.44 24.74 18.96
C ALA A 74 -8.91 24.67 18.75
N PRO A 75 -8.19 25.82 18.67
CA PRO A 75 -6.75 25.83 18.52
C PRO A 75 -6.10 25.08 19.69
N ALA A 76 -5.45 23.95 19.39
CA ALA A 76 -4.78 23.12 20.38
C ALA A 76 -3.26 23.23 20.18
N ARG A 77 -2.56 23.89 21.11
CA ARG A 77 -1.09 23.99 21.08
C ARG A 77 -0.38 22.66 21.37
N ALA A 78 -1.12 21.63 21.75
CA ALA A 78 -0.64 20.28 21.89
C ALA A 78 -1.74 19.31 21.47
N VAL A 79 -1.38 18.26 20.75
CA VAL A 79 -2.25 17.17 20.32
C VAL A 79 -1.69 15.86 20.85
N THR A 80 -2.55 15.03 21.42
CA THR A 80 -2.17 13.74 22.01
C THR A 80 -2.78 12.60 21.22
N ALA A 81 -1.96 11.57 20.91
CA ALA A 81 -2.42 10.26 20.49
C ALA A 81 -2.15 9.24 21.60
N THR A 82 -3.13 8.38 21.89
CA THR A 82 -2.95 7.25 22.80
C THR A 82 -2.78 5.97 21.99
N LEU A 83 -1.64 5.32 22.16
CA LEU A 83 -1.26 4.09 21.47
C LEU A 83 -1.47 2.89 22.40
N PRO A 84 -2.55 2.11 22.23
CA PRO A 84 -2.78 0.91 23.03
C PRO A 84 -1.92 -0.25 22.52
N PHE A 85 -1.35 -1.04 23.45
CA PHE A 85 -0.59 -2.24 23.12
C PHE A 85 -0.64 -3.25 24.29
N THR A 86 -0.23 -4.48 24.01
CA THR A 86 -0.24 -5.57 25.01
C THR A 86 1.19 -6.00 25.34
N VAL A 87 1.47 -6.19 26.62
CA VAL A 87 2.75 -6.70 27.13
C VAL A 87 2.51 -8.02 27.87
N SER A 88 3.33 -9.03 27.60
CA SER A 88 3.23 -10.31 28.27
C SER A 88 4.24 -10.44 29.40
N PHE A 89 3.75 -10.53 30.65
CA PHE A 89 4.49 -10.87 31.85
C PHE A 89 5.86 -10.16 32.00
N PRO A 90 5.90 -8.82 32.08
CA PRO A 90 7.14 -8.09 32.28
C PRO A 90 7.78 -8.45 33.62
N ALA A 91 9.10 -8.60 33.66
CA ALA A 91 9.85 -8.96 34.86
C ALA A 91 10.08 -7.78 35.83
N GLY A 92 9.49 -6.61 35.57
CA GLY A 92 9.57 -5.44 36.42
C GLY A 92 10.93 -4.74 36.43
N GLN A 93 11.79 -5.02 35.45
CA GLN A 93 13.10 -4.39 35.26
C GLN A 93 12.99 -3.14 34.38
N VAL A 94 14.10 -2.40 34.24
CA VAL A 94 14.21 -1.32 33.25
C VAL A 94 13.97 -1.88 31.86
N ALA A 95 13.13 -1.19 31.08
CA ALA A 95 12.88 -1.49 29.68
C ALA A 95 13.35 -0.32 28.80
N THR A 96 13.40 -0.53 27.50
CA THR A 96 13.72 0.52 26.52
C THR A 96 12.57 0.70 25.56
N LEU A 97 12.06 1.91 25.44
CA LEU A 97 11.12 2.34 24.41
C LEU A 97 11.91 2.85 23.20
N ARG A 98 11.51 2.44 22.00
CA ARG A 98 11.79 3.15 20.76
C ARG A 98 10.49 3.61 20.15
N LEU A 99 10.39 4.90 19.84
CA LEU A 99 9.23 5.51 19.18
C LEU A 99 9.71 6.13 17.86
N GLU A 100 9.05 5.79 16.77
CA GLU A 100 9.35 6.37 15.47
C GLU A 100 8.30 7.37 15.06
N GLU A 101 8.77 8.57 14.71
CA GLU A 101 7.96 9.65 14.15
C GLU A 101 8.57 10.20 12.86
N ILE A 102 7.72 10.80 12.04
CA ILE A 102 8.12 11.45 10.81
C ILE A 102 7.46 12.82 10.72
N SER A 103 8.26 13.86 10.46
CA SER A 103 7.76 15.23 10.26
C SER A 103 7.30 15.46 8.83
N ARG A 104 6.22 16.22 8.68
CA ARG A 104 5.73 16.74 7.40
C ARG A 104 5.80 18.26 7.29
N ALA A 105 5.95 18.97 8.38
CA ALA A 105 6.09 20.41 8.42
C ALA A 105 7.49 20.82 8.86
N SER A 106 7.95 21.96 8.36
CA SER A 106 9.16 22.63 8.84
C SER A 106 8.92 24.13 8.74
N VAL A 107 9.46 24.89 9.68
CA VAL A 107 9.35 26.34 9.66
C VAL A 107 10.73 26.97 9.50
N TRP A 108 10.95 27.66 8.39
CA TRP A 108 12.17 28.40 8.14
C TRP A 108 12.48 29.38 9.29
N ASN A 109 13.72 29.39 9.75
CA ASN A 109 14.24 30.24 10.84
C ASN A 109 13.77 29.91 12.27
N VAL A 110 13.15 28.75 12.50
CA VAL A 110 12.88 28.24 13.84
C VAL A 110 13.62 26.92 13.99
N SER A 111 14.49 26.83 14.98
CA SER A 111 15.25 25.62 15.30
C SER A 111 15.38 25.49 16.83
N PRO A 112 14.99 24.35 17.43
CA PRO A 112 14.26 23.22 16.83
C PRO A 112 12.82 23.61 16.45
N ASP A 113 12.21 22.84 15.51
CA ASP A 113 10.87 23.10 15.01
C ASP A 113 9.82 22.06 15.46
N HIS A 114 10.24 21.00 16.13
CA HIS A 114 9.35 19.95 16.66
C HIS A 114 9.61 19.69 18.14
N ARG A 115 8.56 19.28 18.90
CA ARG A 115 8.68 18.76 20.25
C ARG A 115 7.74 17.60 20.47
N THR A 116 8.32 16.46 20.91
CA THR A 116 7.58 15.25 21.25
C THR A 116 7.74 14.94 22.74
N LEU A 117 6.60 14.71 23.40
CA LEU A 117 6.56 14.15 24.74
C LEU A 117 5.87 12.78 24.69
N ALA A 118 6.29 11.87 25.59
CA ALA A 118 5.57 10.62 25.74
C ALA A 118 5.44 10.20 27.21
N ALA A 119 4.29 9.60 27.54
CA ALA A 119 4.00 9.05 28.87
C ALA A 119 3.48 7.61 28.72
N LEU A 120 4.14 6.66 29.38
CA LEU A 120 3.75 5.26 29.41
C LEU A 120 2.93 4.96 30.68
N ASN A 121 1.68 4.51 30.51
CA ASN A 121 0.75 4.29 31.62
C ASN A 121 0.69 5.50 32.59
N GLY A 122 0.73 6.71 32.03
CA GLY A 122 0.76 7.95 32.79
C GLY A 122 2.12 8.36 33.38
N THR A 123 3.16 7.53 33.22
CA THR A 123 4.54 7.86 33.67
C THR A 123 5.27 8.56 32.50
N PRO A 124 5.75 9.81 32.67
CA PRO A 124 6.54 10.49 31.64
C PRO A 124 7.84 9.72 31.35
N VAL A 125 8.11 9.48 30.05
CA VAL A 125 9.29 8.71 29.60
C VAL A 125 10.10 9.45 28.54
N LEU A 126 9.52 10.44 27.83
CA LEU A 126 10.19 11.20 26.79
C LEU A 126 9.75 12.68 26.83
N ASP A 127 10.71 13.58 26.63
CA ASP A 127 10.49 15.00 26.32
C ASP A 127 11.69 15.47 25.52
N GLU A 128 11.56 15.49 24.19
CA GLU A 128 12.64 15.89 23.28
C GLU A 128 12.15 16.90 22.24
N THR A 129 13.06 17.79 21.87
CA THR A 129 12.92 18.67 20.70
C THR A 129 13.79 18.18 19.56
N TRP A 130 13.30 18.34 18.33
CA TRP A 130 13.99 17.87 17.13
C TRP A 130 13.69 18.78 15.94
N GLU A 131 14.29 18.49 14.78
CA GLU A 131 14.33 19.43 13.67
C GLU A 131 14.24 18.73 12.32
N GLY A 132 13.57 19.41 11.36
CA GLY A 132 13.67 19.13 9.95
C GLY A 132 12.38 18.57 9.31
N HIS A 133 12.34 18.68 7.98
CA HIS A 133 11.25 18.18 7.13
C HIS A 133 11.80 17.78 5.76
N PRO A 134 11.41 16.62 5.24
CA PRO A 134 10.85 15.48 5.96
C PRO A 134 11.98 14.75 6.72
N VAL A 135 11.79 14.48 7.98
CA VAL A 135 12.78 13.77 8.81
C VAL A 135 12.11 12.62 9.54
N ARG A 136 12.73 11.46 9.45
CA ARG A 136 12.43 10.30 10.25
C ARG A 136 13.25 10.35 11.53
N LYS A 137 12.56 10.41 12.67
CA LYS A 137 13.18 10.45 13.99
C LYS A 137 12.82 9.20 14.79
N VAL A 138 13.83 8.50 15.28
CA VAL A 138 13.64 7.41 16.23
C VAL A 138 14.12 7.88 17.59
N PHE A 139 13.20 7.99 18.53
CA PHE A 139 13.50 8.27 19.92
C PHE A 139 13.87 6.98 20.64
N SER A 140 14.72 7.08 21.66
CA SER A 140 15.03 5.97 22.55
C SER A 140 14.98 6.45 24.00
N ALA A 141 14.09 5.86 24.81
CA ALA A 141 13.86 6.24 26.18
C ALA A 141 13.90 5.06 27.14
N ALA A 142 14.49 5.24 28.31
CA ALA A 142 14.47 4.24 29.38
C ALA A 142 13.12 4.29 30.12
N ILE A 143 12.48 3.14 30.24
CA ILE A 143 11.24 2.97 31.02
C ILE A 143 11.61 2.53 32.44
N PRO A 144 11.15 3.25 33.47
CA PRO A 144 11.41 2.87 34.86
C PRO A 144 10.90 1.47 35.20
N PRO A 145 11.52 0.77 36.16
CA PRO A 145 11.06 -0.53 36.62
C PRO A 145 9.59 -0.49 37.06
N ASN A 146 8.85 -1.57 36.78
CA ASN A 146 7.43 -1.75 37.15
C ASN A 146 6.45 -0.76 36.47
N THR A 147 6.85 0.01 35.48
CA THR A 147 5.93 0.84 34.66
C THR A 147 5.10 -0.01 33.72
N LEU A 148 5.69 -1.05 33.13
CA LEU A 148 4.98 -2.01 32.28
C LEU A 148 4.16 -2.97 33.13
N THR A 149 2.93 -3.25 32.71
CA THR A 149 2.01 -4.22 33.33
C THR A 149 1.73 -5.38 32.37
N HIS A 150 1.41 -6.55 32.93
CA HIS A 150 0.90 -7.64 32.11
C HIS A 150 -0.47 -7.29 31.54
N GLY A 151 -0.70 -7.57 30.27
CA GLY A 151 -1.92 -7.21 29.56
C GLY A 151 -1.84 -5.81 28.93
N ALA A 152 -2.91 -5.07 29.01
CA ALA A 152 -3.05 -3.78 28.34
C ALA A 152 -2.15 -2.70 28.95
N ASN A 153 -1.48 -1.98 28.08
CA ASN A 153 -0.67 -0.79 28.35
C ASN A 153 -1.03 0.30 27.34
N SER A 154 -0.69 1.54 27.62
CA SER A 154 -0.88 2.65 26.70
C SER A 154 0.31 3.61 26.73
N LEU A 155 0.70 4.09 25.56
CA LEU A 155 1.66 5.18 25.38
C LEU A 155 0.89 6.40 24.88
N ASP A 156 0.87 7.48 25.67
CA ASP A 156 0.39 8.77 25.21
C ASP A 156 1.55 9.51 24.55
N VAL A 157 1.40 9.85 23.29
CA VAL A 157 2.37 10.63 22.50
C VAL A 157 1.78 12.00 22.24
N VAL A 158 2.53 13.05 22.57
CA VAL A 158 2.10 14.43 22.49
C VAL A 158 3.02 15.21 21.56
N ALA A 159 2.48 15.73 20.47
CA ALA A 159 3.12 16.78 19.68
C ALA A 159 2.74 18.15 20.27
N ALA A 160 3.74 18.93 20.70
CA ALA A 160 3.53 20.23 21.34
C ALA A 160 4.21 21.36 20.55
N LEU A 161 3.44 22.41 20.21
CA LEU A 161 3.99 23.57 19.53
C LEU A 161 5.03 24.29 20.38
N LEU A 162 6.19 24.48 19.80
CA LEU A 162 7.23 25.34 20.35
C LEU A 162 6.85 26.83 20.21
N PRO A 163 7.41 27.71 21.06
CA PRO A 163 7.20 29.15 20.93
C PRO A 163 7.64 29.67 19.56
N GLY A 164 6.79 30.44 18.90
CA GLY A 164 7.04 31.01 17.57
C GLY A 164 6.48 30.17 16.43
N LEU A 165 6.04 28.94 16.68
CA LEU A 165 5.37 28.12 15.67
C LEU A 165 3.86 28.36 15.65
N SER A 166 3.29 28.31 14.44
CA SER A 166 1.85 28.40 14.21
C SER A 166 1.18 27.04 14.04
N ASN A 167 1.92 26.07 13.53
CA ASN A 167 1.46 24.69 13.31
C ASN A 167 2.65 23.71 13.30
N ASP A 168 2.35 22.46 13.47
CA ASP A 168 3.26 21.33 13.26
C ASP A 168 2.47 20.15 12.63
N ASP A 169 3.17 19.17 12.03
CA ASP A 169 2.56 18.04 11.38
C ASP A 169 3.50 16.81 11.51
N ILE A 170 3.14 15.91 12.41
CA ILE A 170 3.94 14.74 12.80
C ILE A 170 3.12 13.46 12.59
N TYR A 171 3.72 12.45 11.99
CA TYR A 171 3.16 11.11 11.85
C TYR A 171 3.85 10.16 12.82
N VAL A 172 3.07 9.50 13.65
CA VAL A 172 3.54 8.41 14.52
C VAL A 172 3.46 7.11 13.74
N ASN A 173 4.59 6.42 13.59
CA ASN A 173 4.67 5.17 12.84
C ASN A 173 4.46 3.97 13.78
N TYR A 174 5.43 3.68 14.63
CA TYR A 174 5.37 2.54 15.54
C TYR A 174 6.04 2.83 16.87
N LEU A 175 5.75 1.97 17.84
CA LEU A 175 6.57 1.82 19.04
C LEU A 175 7.19 0.42 19.10
N GLU A 176 8.41 0.36 19.62
CA GLU A 176 9.07 -0.89 20.00
C GLU A 176 9.46 -0.85 21.46
N LEU A 177 9.35 -1.99 22.13
CA LEU A 177 9.73 -2.15 23.53
C LEU A 177 10.65 -3.33 23.69
N ASP A 178 11.87 -3.07 24.17
CA ASP A 178 12.77 -4.11 24.66
C ASP A 178 12.60 -4.25 26.16
N TYR A 179 12.21 -5.41 26.63
CA TYR A 179 11.99 -5.66 28.06
C TYR A 179 12.37 -7.09 28.46
N ARG A 180 12.50 -7.31 29.76
CA ARG A 180 12.70 -8.66 30.30
C ARG A 180 11.32 -9.28 30.57
N ARG A 181 11.06 -10.47 29.99
CA ARG A 181 9.80 -11.22 30.14
C ARG A 181 10.03 -12.45 31.00
N LEU A 182 9.08 -12.73 31.90
CA LEU A 182 9.07 -13.98 32.66
C LEU A 182 8.74 -15.18 31.74
N PHE A 183 9.21 -16.36 32.09
CA PHE A 183 8.87 -17.60 31.39
C PHE A 183 7.44 -18.03 31.71
N CYS A 184 6.48 -17.30 31.17
CA CYS A 184 5.05 -17.50 31.33
C CYS A 184 4.36 -17.58 29.98
N ALA A 185 3.58 -18.64 29.75
CA ALA A 185 2.74 -18.77 28.57
C ALA A 185 1.63 -17.71 28.60
N TYR A 186 1.31 -17.17 27.45
CA TYR A 186 0.21 -16.23 27.22
C TYR A 186 -0.67 -16.79 26.11
N GLU A 187 -1.97 -16.87 26.33
CA GLU A 187 -2.94 -17.44 25.37
C GLU A 187 -2.52 -18.82 24.82
N GLY A 188 -1.94 -19.64 25.71
CA GLY A 188 -1.53 -21.01 25.34
C GLY A 188 -0.29 -21.10 24.47
N GLN A 189 0.52 -20.05 24.37
CA GLN A 189 1.74 -20.04 23.56
C GLN A 189 2.88 -19.28 24.25
N MET A 190 4.10 -19.59 23.83
CA MET A 190 5.29 -18.88 24.25
C MET A 190 6.41 -19.07 23.25
N ASP A 191 7.12 -18.01 22.94
CA ASP A 191 8.37 -18.02 22.20
C ASP A 191 9.47 -17.34 23.00
N PHE A 192 10.70 -17.75 22.79
CA PHE A 192 11.86 -17.10 23.38
C PHE A 192 13.14 -17.44 22.62
N VAL A 193 14.17 -16.63 22.86
CA VAL A 193 15.51 -16.82 22.34
C VAL A 193 16.44 -17.25 23.47
N ALA A 194 17.25 -18.28 23.24
CA ALA A 194 18.27 -18.69 24.20
C ALA A 194 19.37 -17.62 24.32
N GLU A 195 19.67 -17.20 25.56
CA GLU A 195 20.68 -16.18 25.82
C GLU A 195 22.09 -16.75 26.05
N LYS A 196 22.19 -18.07 26.24
CA LYS A 196 23.45 -18.74 26.60
C LYS A 196 23.68 -19.98 25.75
N ASN A 197 24.94 -20.27 25.51
CA ASN A 197 25.37 -21.52 24.88
C ASN A 197 25.27 -22.72 25.82
N GLY A 198 25.06 -23.92 25.25
CA GLY A 198 25.05 -25.22 25.93
C GLY A 198 23.67 -25.64 26.41
N THR A 199 23.65 -26.77 27.13
CA THR A 199 22.41 -27.35 27.66
C THR A 199 21.84 -26.45 28.78
N GLN A 200 20.68 -25.91 28.55
CA GLN A 200 19.93 -25.15 29.56
C GLN A 200 18.65 -25.93 29.94
N GLU A 201 18.28 -25.85 31.23
CA GLU A 201 16.98 -26.30 31.71
C GLU A 201 16.04 -25.12 31.80
N TYR A 202 14.84 -25.26 31.22
CA TYR A 202 13.81 -24.21 31.21
C TYR A 202 12.58 -24.68 31.97
N GLN A 203 11.89 -23.72 32.61
CA GLN A 203 10.60 -23.91 33.26
C GLN A 203 9.66 -22.81 32.82
N VAL A 204 8.56 -23.17 32.19
CA VAL A 204 7.55 -22.26 31.67
C VAL A 204 6.23 -22.53 32.36
N GLY A 205 5.73 -21.56 33.11
CA GLY A 205 4.44 -21.64 33.81
C GLY A 205 3.28 -21.08 32.97
N GLY A 206 2.08 -21.04 33.57
CA GLY A 206 0.91 -20.39 32.98
C GLY A 206 0.18 -21.22 31.92
N TRP A 207 0.32 -22.55 31.92
CA TRP A 207 -0.35 -23.43 30.98
C TRP A 207 -1.66 -23.98 31.55
N ASP A 208 -2.75 -23.89 30.78
CA ASP A 208 -4.05 -24.50 31.11
C ASP A 208 -4.15 -25.96 30.63
N SER A 209 -3.21 -26.41 29.83
CA SER A 209 -3.13 -27.77 29.27
C SER A 209 -1.80 -28.42 29.58
N SER A 210 -1.81 -29.73 29.90
CA SER A 210 -0.59 -30.54 29.98
C SER A 210 -0.07 -30.98 28.60
N ASN A 211 -0.89 -30.85 27.55
CA ASN A 211 -0.52 -31.20 26.18
C ASN A 211 0.03 -29.95 25.48
N VAL A 212 1.33 -29.78 25.58
CA VAL A 212 2.07 -28.66 24.98
C VAL A 212 3.10 -29.23 24.01
N TRP A 213 3.13 -28.69 22.81
CA TRP A 213 4.12 -29.00 21.79
C TRP A 213 5.23 -27.96 21.83
N MET A 214 6.44 -28.41 21.54
CA MET A 214 7.61 -27.55 21.49
C MET A 214 8.42 -27.81 20.24
N TRP A 215 8.93 -26.74 19.66
CA TRP A 215 9.81 -26.76 18.49
C TRP A 215 11.04 -25.87 18.71
N ASP A 216 12.17 -26.35 18.24
CA ASP A 216 13.29 -25.49 17.88
C ASP A 216 13.01 -24.94 16.47
N ILE A 217 12.89 -23.62 16.40
CA ILE A 217 12.63 -22.86 15.18
C ILE A 217 13.81 -21.96 14.81
N SER A 218 15.00 -22.31 15.25
CA SER A 218 16.24 -21.57 14.92
C SER A 218 16.47 -21.54 13.41
N ASP A 219 16.14 -22.63 12.71
CA ASP A 219 15.92 -22.64 11.26
C ASP A 219 14.41 -22.75 10.99
N PRO A 220 13.75 -21.67 10.55
CA PRO A 220 12.30 -21.69 10.34
C PRO A 220 11.85 -22.60 9.19
N LEU A 221 12.76 -22.99 8.28
CA LEU A 221 12.47 -23.91 7.19
C LEU A 221 12.64 -25.39 7.62
N MET A 222 13.31 -25.64 8.75
CA MET A 222 13.60 -26.96 9.27
C MET A 222 13.28 -27.04 10.77
N PRO A 223 12.01 -26.79 11.20
CA PRO A 223 11.65 -26.83 12.61
C PRO A 223 11.81 -28.25 13.19
N VAL A 224 12.45 -28.35 14.35
CA VAL A 224 12.68 -29.62 15.05
C VAL A 224 11.76 -29.69 16.25
N ARG A 225 10.93 -30.72 16.31
CA ARG A 225 10.08 -30.99 17.47
C ARG A 225 10.91 -31.51 18.64
N LEU A 226 10.73 -30.91 19.81
CA LEU A 226 11.39 -31.26 21.04
C LEU A 226 10.40 -31.87 22.03
N GLU A 227 10.92 -32.73 22.93
CA GLU A 227 10.10 -33.31 24.00
C GLU A 227 10.04 -32.36 25.21
N VAL A 228 8.87 -32.24 25.79
CA VAL A 228 8.60 -31.44 26.98
C VAL A 228 7.84 -32.28 28.00
N SER A 229 8.17 -32.09 29.29
CA SER A 229 7.48 -32.76 30.39
C SER A 229 6.59 -31.77 31.13
N ALA A 230 5.33 -32.16 31.33
CA ALA A 230 4.36 -31.40 32.11
C ALA A 230 4.37 -31.83 33.58
N SER A 231 4.23 -30.86 34.49
CA SER A 231 3.95 -31.13 35.91
C SER A 231 2.86 -30.19 36.41
N HIS A 232 2.01 -30.68 37.29
CA HIS A 232 0.98 -29.83 37.93
C HIS A 232 1.65 -28.78 38.84
N GLU A 233 1.19 -27.54 38.77
CA GLU A 233 1.64 -26.51 39.69
C GLU A 233 1.21 -26.85 41.13
N GLY A 234 2.17 -26.97 42.02
CA GLY A 234 1.91 -27.31 43.44
C GLY A 234 2.14 -28.78 43.85
N THR A 235 2.44 -29.71 42.93
CA THR A 235 2.59 -31.13 43.27
C THR A 235 4.02 -31.58 43.61
N HIS A 236 5.03 -30.73 43.54
CA HIS A 236 6.39 -31.07 43.93
C HIS A 236 6.90 -30.26 45.12
N ARG A 237 6.59 -30.77 46.34
CA ARG A 237 7.45 -30.58 47.50
C ARG A 237 8.60 -31.59 47.44
N VAL A 238 9.64 -31.29 46.67
CA VAL A 238 10.91 -32.00 46.84
C VAL A 238 11.63 -31.37 48.03
N PHE A 239 11.63 -32.12 49.16
CA PHE A 239 12.52 -31.84 50.28
C PHE A 239 13.96 -32.08 49.83
N LEU A 240 14.69 -31.03 49.42
CA LEU A 240 16.14 -31.05 49.40
C LEU A 240 16.61 -30.21 50.58
N PRO A 241 17.53 -30.74 51.40
CA PRO A 241 18.04 -30.00 52.56
C PRO A 241 19.20 -29.09 52.13
N PHE A 242 18.95 -28.00 51.49
CA PHE A 242 19.84 -26.84 51.44
C PHE A 242 19.06 -25.57 51.15
N VAL A 243 19.21 -24.62 52.05
CA VAL A 243 18.52 -23.36 52.13
C VAL A 243 19.00 -22.42 51.01
N SER A 244 18.11 -22.08 50.09
CA SER A 244 18.16 -20.82 49.35
C SER A 244 16.92 -20.01 49.72
N THR A 245 17.09 -18.80 50.21
CA THR A 245 16.04 -17.94 50.80
C THR A 245 15.25 -17.16 49.75
N ASP A 246 15.31 -17.53 48.49
CA ASP A 246 14.50 -16.93 47.43
C ASP A 246 13.53 -17.95 46.85
N ARG A 247 12.38 -18.09 47.55
CA ARG A 247 11.32 -19.03 47.26
C ARG A 247 10.15 -18.39 46.49
N SER A 248 10.38 -17.75 45.39
CA SER A 248 9.30 -17.52 44.45
C SER A 248 9.42 -18.60 43.35
N ALA A 249 8.56 -19.65 43.47
CA ALA A 249 8.43 -20.60 42.37
C ALA A 249 8.06 -19.82 41.08
N PRO A 250 8.70 -20.11 39.94
CA PRO A 250 8.39 -19.39 38.68
C PRO A 250 6.91 -19.34 38.33
N GLY A 251 6.15 -20.38 38.69
CA GLY A 251 4.73 -20.48 38.41
C GLY A 251 3.82 -19.49 39.20
N ALA A 252 4.20 -19.08 40.41
CA ALA A 252 3.38 -18.15 41.21
C ALA A 252 3.28 -16.73 40.59
N LYS A 253 4.10 -16.42 39.59
CA LYS A 253 4.10 -15.14 38.85
C LYS A 253 3.36 -15.16 37.53
N CYS A 254 2.94 -16.33 37.06
CA CYS A 254 2.35 -16.52 35.73
C CYS A 254 0.81 -16.52 35.71
N GLY A 255 0.15 -16.23 36.82
CA GLY A 255 -1.32 -16.30 36.87
C GLY A 255 -1.88 -17.72 37.05
N ALA A 256 -3.10 -17.98 36.61
CA ALA A 256 -3.92 -19.14 36.99
C ALA A 256 -3.67 -20.44 36.20
N GLY A 257 -2.59 -20.60 35.50
CA GLY A 257 -2.30 -21.84 34.75
C GLY A 257 -2.01 -23.03 35.67
N ALA A 258 -2.58 -24.20 35.37
CA ALA A 258 -2.47 -25.40 36.21
C ALA A 258 -1.18 -26.19 36.01
N TYR A 259 -0.41 -25.92 34.96
CA TYR A 259 0.75 -26.72 34.57
C TYR A 259 2.02 -25.89 34.37
N ILE A 260 3.16 -26.52 34.69
CA ILE A 260 4.50 -26.03 34.36
C ILE A 260 5.14 -27.01 33.39
N MET A 261 5.61 -26.50 32.26
CA MET A 261 6.41 -27.25 31.30
C MET A 261 7.89 -27.17 31.68
N ARG A 262 8.55 -28.33 31.67
CA ARG A 262 9.99 -28.44 31.91
C ARG A 262 10.65 -29.18 30.76
N PHE A 263 11.76 -28.63 30.31
CA PHE A 263 12.53 -29.25 29.23
C PHE A 263 14.00 -28.85 29.33
N ARG A 264 14.83 -29.60 28.65
CA ARG A 264 16.23 -29.24 28.41
C ARG A 264 16.42 -29.05 26.92
N ALA A 265 17.09 -28.00 26.57
CA ALA A 265 17.48 -27.72 25.20
C ALA A 265 18.97 -27.42 25.12
N ASP A 266 19.63 -28.07 24.18
CA ASP A 266 20.97 -27.77 23.76
C ASP A 266 20.85 -26.66 22.70
N GLY A 267 21.27 -25.44 23.07
CA GLY A 267 21.19 -24.30 22.17
C GLY A 267 22.47 -23.50 22.14
N GLN A 268 22.62 -22.72 21.11
CA GLN A 268 23.54 -21.58 21.10
C GLN A 268 22.78 -20.32 21.49
N ALA A 269 23.49 -19.32 21.98
CA ALA A 269 22.87 -18.00 22.13
C ALA A 269 22.32 -17.56 20.77
N GLY A 270 21.05 -17.20 20.72
CA GLY A 270 20.30 -16.93 19.48
C GLY A 270 19.37 -18.06 19.00
N SER A 271 19.49 -19.29 19.55
CA SER A 271 18.54 -20.36 19.24
C SER A 271 17.12 -19.96 19.64
N ARG A 272 16.13 -20.21 18.77
CA ARG A 272 14.74 -19.80 18.96
C ARG A 272 13.85 -21.01 19.25
N PHE A 273 13.02 -20.88 20.28
CA PHE A 273 12.10 -21.93 20.69
C PHE A 273 10.66 -21.42 20.68
N TRP A 274 9.74 -22.29 20.27
CA TRP A 274 8.30 -22.06 20.27
C TRP A 274 7.59 -23.18 21.04
N LEU A 275 6.73 -22.79 21.98
CA LEU A 275 5.86 -23.71 22.71
C LEU A 275 4.41 -23.30 22.47
N GLN A 276 3.55 -24.29 22.24
CA GLN A 276 2.11 -24.07 22.04
C GLN A 276 1.28 -25.18 22.65
N ALA A 277 0.22 -24.81 23.37
CA ALA A 277 -0.76 -25.78 23.83
C ALA A 277 -1.49 -26.39 22.63
N ALA A 278 -1.57 -27.73 22.60
CA ALA A 278 -2.19 -28.42 21.47
C ALA A 278 -3.63 -27.95 21.15
N PRO A 279 -4.50 -27.62 22.12
CA PRO A 279 -5.84 -27.11 21.84
C PRO A 279 -5.89 -25.73 21.15
N THR A 280 -4.78 -24.98 21.18
CA THR A 280 -4.69 -23.64 20.56
C THR A 280 -4.00 -23.65 19.20
N ILE A 281 -3.55 -24.82 18.73
CA ILE A 281 -2.97 -24.96 17.39
C ILE A 281 -4.08 -24.74 16.37
N GLN A 282 -3.84 -23.78 15.50
CA GLN A 282 -4.76 -23.50 14.41
C GLN A 282 -4.49 -24.46 13.25
N GLU A 283 -5.55 -25.02 12.73
CA GLU A 283 -5.49 -25.78 11.49
C GLU A 283 -5.82 -24.87 10.30
N PRO A 284 -5.24 -25.14 9.11
CA PRO A 284 -5.62 -24.39 7.93
C PRO A 284 -7.13 -24.58 7.65
N SER A 285 -7.83 -23.52 7.36
CA SER A 285 -9.29 -23.55 7.08
C SER A 285 -9.64 -24.41 5.87
N SER A 286 -8.72 -24.54 4.94
CA SER A 286 -8.83 -25.44 3.80
C SER A 286 -7.45 -25.79 3.25
N ILE A 287 -7.31 -27.02 2.76
CA ILE A 287 -6.17 -27.46 1.94
C ILE A 287 -6.76 -27.91 0.61
N ARG A 288 -6.33 -27.29 -0.48
CA ARG A 288 -6.76 -27.64 -1.84
C ARG A 288 -5.54 -27.99 -2.67
N LEU A 289 -5.58 -29.18 -3.27
CA LEU A 289 -4.61 -29.53 -4.30
C LEU A 289 -4.97 -28.75 -5.58
N ARG A 290 -4.03 -27.98 -6.09
CA ARG A 290 -4.14 -27.37 -7.41
C ARG A 290 -3.31 -28.20 -8.41
N PRO A 291 -3.83 -28.46 -9.62
CA PRO A 291 -3.03 -29.07 -10.67
C PRO A 291 -1.87 -28.13 -11.05
N ALA A 292 -0.78 -28.70 -11.53
CA ALA A 292 0.31 -27.90 -12.09
C ALA A 292 -0.21 -27.06 -13.26
N THR A 293 0.13 -25.77 -13.27
CA THR A 293 -0.39 -24.81 -14.24
C THR A 293 0.26 -24.97 -15.61
N GLY A 294 1.53 -25.42 -15.63
CA GLY A 294 2.33 -25.55 -16.84
C GLY A 294 2.85 -24.22 -17.39
N LEU A 295 2.76 -23.14 -16.61
CA LEU A 295 3.21 -21.80 -17.03
C LEU A 295 4.73 -21.72 -17.21
N ALA A 296 5.50 -22.58 -16.52
CA ALA A 296 6.95 -22.63 -16.73
C ALA A 296 7.33 -23.06 -18.16
N ALA A 297 6.50 -23.85 -18.84
CA ALA A 297 6.75 -24.34 -20.19
C ALA A 297 5.44 -24.56 -20.98
N PRO A 298 4.71 -23.50 -21.34
CA PRO A 298 3.46 -23.63 -22.09
C PRO A 298 3.75 -24.19 -23.50
N ALA A 299 2.87 -25.08 -23.95
CA ALA A 299 2.99 -25.68 -25.26
C ALA A 299 2.93 -24.62 -26.37
N GLY A 300 3.98 -24.48 -27.17
CA GLY A 300 4.04 -23.54 -28.29
C GLY A 300 4.46 -22.11 -27.92
N GLY A 301 4.71 -21.78 -26.65
CA GLY A 301 5.01 -20.41 -26.20
C GLY A 301 3.83 -19.44 -26.39
N ALA A 302 4.10 -18.13 -26.27
CA ALA A 302 3.10 -17.09 -26.50
C ALA A 302 3.73 -15.80 -27.03
N ASP A 303 3.01 -15.09 -27.88
CA ASP A 303 3.36 -13.73 -28.33
C ASP A 303 2.64 -12.67 -27.47
N ALA A 304 1.42 -12.98 -27.06
CA ALA A 304 0.57 -12.15 -26.20
C ALA A 304 0.16 -12.94 -24.95
N VAL A 305 0.46 -12.39 -23.78
CA VAL A 305 0.06 -12.94 -22.48
C VAL A 305 -1.07 -12.09 -21.94
N VAL A 306 -2.20 -12.72 -21.60
CA VAL A 306 -3.36 -12.04 -21.00
C VAL A 306 -3.51 -12.56 -19.57
N VAL A 307 -3.21 -11.74 -18.58
CA VAL A 307 -3.33 -12.08 -17.16
C VAL A 307 -4.63 -11.51 -16.62
N THR A 308 -5.39 -12.33 -15.87
CA THR A 308 -6.66 -11.92 -15.29
C THR A 308 -6.95 -12.63 -13.98
N SER A 309 -8.01 -12.20 -13.27
CA SER A 309 -8.59 -12.95 -12.17
C SER A 309 -9.73 -13.86 -12.66
N ALA A 310 -10.07 -14.88 -11.89
CA ALA A 310 -11.14 -15.81 -12.21
C ALA A 310 -12.50 -15.11 -12.46
N GLU A 311 -12.74 -13.99 -11.75
CA GLU A 311 -13.98 -13.22 -11.85
C GLU A 311 -14.13 -12.52 -13.21
N LEU A 312 -13.02 -12.16 -13.87
CA LEU A 312 -12.99 -11.45 -15.15
C LEU A 312 -12.63 -12.36 -16.32
N GLN A 313 -12.37 -13.64 -16.05
CA GLN A 313 -11.91 -14.63 -17.04
C GLN A 313 -12.72 -14.64 -18.34
N PRO A 314 -14.08 -14.60 -18.34
CA PRO A 314 -14.84 -14.67 -19.60
C PRO A 314 -14.55 -13.53 -20.58
N ALA A 315 -14.24 -12.33 -20.07
CA ALA A 315 -13.85 -11.21 -20.93
C ALA A 315 -12.42 -11.35 -21.45
N ALA A 316 -11.51 -11.81 -20.59
CA ALA A 316 -10.12 -12.06 -20.96
C ALA A 316 -9.98 -13.21 -21.99
N GLU A 317 -10.80 -14.27 -21.86
CA GLU A 317 -10.90 -15.35 -22.87
C GLU A 317 -11.30 -14.80 -24.24
N ARG A 318 -12.29 -13.91 -24.29
CA ARG A 318 -12.72 -13.28 -25.54
C ARG A 318 -11.60 -12.47 -26.19
N LEU A 319 -10.79 -11.76 -25.40
CA LEU A 319 -9.63 -11.00 -25.89
C LEU A 319 -8.52 -11.94 -26.38
N ALA A 320 -8.20 -12.97 -25.61
CA ALA A 320 -7.18 -13.96 -26.00
C ALA A 320 -7.57 -14.67 -27.30
N GLN A 321 -8.83 -15.12 -27.42
CA GLN A 321 -9.34 -15.74 -28.64
C GLN A 321 -9.25 -14.79 -29.84
N TRP A 322 -9.57 -13.51 -29.64
CA TRP A 322 -9.44 -12.51 -30.70
C TRP A 322 -7.99 -12.37 -31.21
N HIS A 323 -7.01 -12.40 -30.30
CA HIS A 323 -5.59 -12.42 -30.67
C HIS A 323 -5.23 -13.67 -31.51
N GLU A 324 -5.72 -14.85 -31.11
CA GLU A 324 -5.49 -16.10 -31.84
C GLU A 324 -6.12 -16.07 -33.26
N ASP A 325 -7.36 -15.58 -33.36
CA ASP A 325 -8.07 -15.43 -34.62
C ASP A 325 -7.32 -14.48 -35.61
N HIS A 326 -6.47 -13.59 -35.06
CA HIS A 326 -5.63 -12.66 -35.81
C HIS A 326 -4.16 -13.11 -35.91
N GLY A 327 -3.89 -14.39 -35.66
CA GLY A 327 -2.60 -15.04 -35.93
C GLY A 327 -1.51 -14.80 -34.88
N ARG A 328 -1.88 -14.32 -33.65
CA ARG A 328 -0.97 -14.25 -32.53
C ARG A 328 -1.17 -15.47 -31.63
N ARG A 329 -0.08 -16.03 -31.11
CA ARG A 329 -0.17 -17.06 -30.06
C ARG A 329 -0.53 -16.37 -28.75
N ALA A 330 -1.77 -16.51 -28.28
CA ALA A 330 -2.23 -15.92 -27.05
C ALA A 330 -2.21 -16.94 -25.90
N LEU A 331 -1.81 -16.52 -24.72
CA LEU A 331 -1.89 -17.32 -23.50
C LEU A 331 -2.71 -16.57 -22.46
N LEU A 332 -3.84 -17.16 -22.07
CA LEU A 332 -4.65 -16.68 -20.96
C LEU A 332 -4.14 -17.30 -19.65
N VAL A 333 -3.94 -16.47 -18.64
CA VAL A 333 -3.35 -16.85 -17.35
C VAL A 333 -4.19 -16.32 -16.19
N ASP A 334 -4.58 -17.21 -15.27
CA ASP A 334 -5.13 -16.79 -13.96
C ASP A 334 -3.98 -16.25 -13.09
N ILE A 335 -4.16 -15.06 -12.52
CA ILE A 335 -3.18 -14.42 -11.63
C ILE A 335 -2.79 -15.30 -10.43
N ARG A 336 -3.68 -16.16 -9.96
CA ARG A 336 -3.38 -17.09 -8.86
C ARG A 336 -2.37 -18.15 -9.27
N ASP A 337 -2.45 -18.62 -10.53
CA ASP A 337 -1.47 -19.56 -11.07
C ASP A 337 -0.09 -18.93 -11.16
N VAL A 338 -0.03 -17.62 -11.45
CA VAL A 338 1.21 -16.87 -11.43
C VAL A 338 1.80 -16.78 -10.02
N TYR A 339 0.98 -16.53 -9.01
CA TYR A 339 1.45 -16.53 -7.62
C TYR A 339 1.97 -17.90 -7.20
N ASP A 340 1.24 -18.97 -7.53
CA ASP A 340 1.59 -20.33 -7.15
C ASP A 340 2.92 -20.78 -7.77
N GLU A 341 3.16 -20.46 -9.04
CA GLU A 341 4.33 -20.97 -9.76
C GLU A 341 5.56 -20.06 -9.68
N PHE A 342 5.36 -18.74 -9.52
CA PHE A 342 6.45 -17.76 -9.57
C PHE A 342 6.66 -16.97 -8.26
N ASN A 343 5.89 -17.26 -7.20
CA ASN A 343 6.04 -16.59 -5.90
C ASN A 343 5.53 -17.43 -4.71
N ASP A 344 5.67 -18.77 -4.77
CA ASP A 344 5.32 -19.69 -3.67
C ASP A 344 3.89 -19.53 -3.12
N GLY A 345 2.93 -19.14 -3.98
CA GLY A 345 1.54 -18.85 -3.61
C GLY A 345 1.33 -17.51 -2.91
N ILE A 346 2.37 -16.72 -2.73
CA ILE A 346 2.28 -15.43 -2.04
C ILE A 346 1.76 -14.35 -2.99
N TYR A 347 0.67 -13.70 -2.60
CA TYR A 347 0.13 -12.54 -3.30
C TYR A 347 1.13 -11.38 -3.34
N HIS A 348 1.69 -11.09 -4.52
CA HIS A 348 2.63 -9.99 -4.72
C HIS A 348 2.81 -9.68 -6.22
N PRO A 349 2.88 -8.39 -6.64
CA PRO A 349 3.08 -8.03 -8.05
C PRO A 349 4.36 -8.61 -8.67
N LYS A 350 5.41 -8.85 -7.89
CA LYS A 350 6.66 -9.47 -8.37
C LYS A 350 6.46 -10.82 -9.09
N ALA A 351 5.41 -11.55 -8.78
CA ALA A 351 5.12 -12.81 -9.44
C ALA A 351 4.92 -12.64 -10.95
N VAL A 352 4.20 -11.59 -11.36
CA VAL A 352 3.96 -11.30 -12.78
C VAL A 352 5.26 -10.96 -13.52
N GLN A 353 6.10 -10.11 -12.95
CA GLN A 353 7.41 -9.82 -13.57
C GLN A 353 8.30 -11.07 -13.62
N ALA A 354 8.32 -11.86 -12.53
CA ALA A 354 9.10 -13.11 -12.50
C ALA A 354 8.64 -14.09 -13.60
N MET A 355 7.33 -14.22 -13.82
CA MET A 355 6.78 -14.97 -14.94
C MET A 355 7.24 -14.43 -16.28
N MET A 356 7.20 -13.11 -16.51
CA MET A 356 7.59 -12.50 -17.79
C MET A 356 9.09 -12.63 -18.05
N LYS A 357 9.94 -12.47 -17.04
CA LYS A 357 11.38 -12.75 -17.12
C LYS A 357 11.66 -14.21 -17.47
N TRP A 358 10.96 -15.11 -16.81
CA TRP A 358 11.05 -16.54 -17.09
C TRP A 358 10.61 -16.86 -18.53
N ALA A 359 9.48 -16.28 -18.94
CA ALA A 359 8.91 -16.46 -20.27
C ALA A 359 9.86 -16.01 -21.38
N ALA A 360 10.45 -14.84 -21.23
CA ALA A 360 11.42 -14.30 -22.18
C ALA A 360 12.65 -15.22 -22.36
N ALA A 361 13.09 -15.87 -21.28
CA ALA A 361 14.27 -16.71 -21.29
C ALA A 361 14.01 -18.18 -21.67
N ASN A 362 12.81 -18.73 -21.38
CA ASN A 362 12.59 -20.17 -21.38
C ASN A 362 11.44 -20.65 -22.28
N TRP A 363 10.49 -19.79 -22.66
CA TRP A 363 9.39 -20.22 -23.52
C TRP A 363 9.83 -20.42 -24.97
N THR A 364 9.04 -21.18 -25.72
CA THR A 364 9.31 -21.40 -27.16
C THR A 364 9.31 -20.07 -27.90
N ALA A 365 10.42 -19.78 -28.62
CA ALA A 365 10.60 -18.55 -29.35
C ALA A 365 9.51 -18.32 -30.42
N PRO A 366 9.18 -17.06 -30.75
CA PRO A 366 9.70 -15.83 -30.17
C PRO A 366 9.19 -15.62 -28.73
N ALA A 367 9.93 -14.84 -27.93
CA ALA A 367 9.51 -14.41 -26.60
C ALA A 367 8.23 -13.57 -26.67
N PRO A 368 7.46 -13.47 -25.59
CA PRO A 368 6.30 -12.59 -25.51
C PRO A 368 6.65 -11.13 -25.83
N SER A 369 5.80 -10.48 -26.62
CA SER A 369 5.94 -9.06 -26.97
C SER A 369 4.88 -8.19 -26.30
N TYR A 370 3.80 -8.80 -25.83
CA TYR A 370 2.66 -8.10 -25.24
C TYR A 370 2.22 -8.77 -23.95
N LEU A 371 1.97 -7.93 -22.93
CA LEU A 371 1.33 -8.31 -21.67
C LEU A 371 0.08 -7.45 -21.47
N THR A 372 -1.08 -8.07 -21.43
CA THR A 372 -2.34 -7.39 -21.08
C THR A 372 -2.82 -7.82 -19.71
N LEU A 373 -2.96 -6.85 -18.81
CA LEU A 373 -3.49 -7.03 -17.44
C LEU A 373 -4.98 -6.71 -17.45
N VAL A 374 -5.84 -7.73 -17.42
CA VAL A 374 -7.31 -7.54 -17.39
C VAL A 374 -7.77 -7.54 -15.95
N GLY A 375 -7.89 -6.37 -15.37
CA GLY A 375 -8.29 -6.15 -13.99
C GLY A 375 -7.64 -4.92 -13.38
N ASP A 376 -8.42 -4.23 -12.55
CA ASP A 376 -7.95 -3.13 -11.73
C ASP A 376 -7.19 -3.63 -10.50
N GLY A 377 -6.44 -2.75 -9.88
CA GLY A 377 -5.71 -3.03 -8.66
C GLY A 377 -5.42 -1.75 -7.88
N HIS A 378 -5.20 -1.89 -6.58
CA HIS A 378 -5.00 -0.73 -5.71
C HIS A 378 -3.95 -1.01 -4.63
N TRP A 379 -3.44 0.07 -3.99
CA TRP A 379 -2.39 -0.01 -2.98
C TRP A 379 -2.84 -0.63 -1.65
N ASN A 380 -4.14 -0.64 -1.33
CA ASN A 380 -4.65 -1.19 -0.06
C ASN A 380 -4.97 -2.70 -0.14
N PHE A 381 -4.09 -3.51 -0.68
CA PHE A 381 -4.30 -4.94 -0.89
C PHE A 381 -4.42 -5.76 0.41
N LYS A 382 -3.96 -5.23 1.55
CA LYS A 382 -4.12 -5.86 2.86
C LYS A 382 -5.43 -5.49 3.57
N GLY A 383 -6.22 -4.58 3.01
CA GLY A 383 -7.49 -4.13 3.57
C GLY A 383 -7.35 -3.33 4.86
N PHE A 384 -6.30 -2.53 4.98
CA PHE A 384 -6.11 -1.65 6.13
C PHE A 384 -7.16 -0.54 6.13
N ASN A 385 -7.66 -0.18 7.32
CA ASN A 385 -8.62 0.91 7.54
C ASN A 385 -9.78 0.94 6.51
N THR A 386 -10.49 -0.16 6.37
CA THR A 386 -11.59 -0.30 5.37
C THR A 386 -12.76 0.68 5.59
N THR A 387 -12.83 1.35 6.75
CA THR A 387 -13.81 2.40 6.99
C THR A 387 -13.47 3.67 6.21
N ALA A 388 -12.21 4.08 6.21
CA ALA A 388 -11.74 5.23 5.43
C ALA A 388 -11.49 4.88 3.97
N TYR A 389 -11.06 3.64 3.71
CA TYR A 389 -10.71 3.14 2.38
C TYR A 389 -11.55 1.88 2.06
N PRO A 390 -12.87 2.04 1.76
CA PRO A 390 -13.69 0.93 1.31
C PRO A 390 -13.17 0.45 -0.06
N THR A 391 -12.49 -0.69 -0.04
CA THR A 391 -11.73 -1.18 -1.18
C THR A 391 -12.62 -1.75 -2.28
N GLN A 392 -12.25 -1.48 -3.53
CA GLN A 392 -12.70 -2.22 -4.69
C GLN A 392 -11.97 -3.58 -4.76
N PRO A 393 -12.39 -4.50 -5.62
CA PRO A 393 -11.64 -5.72 -5.89
C PRO A 393 -10.21 -5.40 -6.35
N ASN A 394 -9.23 -6.13 -5.85
CA ASN A 394 -7.83 -6.01 -6.29
C ASN A 394 -7.52 -7.22 -7.17
N HIS A 395 -7.93 -7.15 -8.44
CA HIS A 395 -7.82 -8.25 -9.40
C HIS A 395 -6.35 -8.52 -9.76
N ILE A 396 -5.62 -7.46 -10.11
CA ILE A 396 -4.19 -7.52 -10.42
C ILE A 396 -3.48 -6.38 -9.70
N PRO A 397 -2.68 -6.68 -8.66
CA PRO A 397 -2.03 -5.64 -7.87
C PRO A 397 -1.08 -4.81 -8.73
N PRO A 398 -1.07 -3.47 -8.57
CA PRO A 398 -0.09 -2.63 -9.22
C PRO A 398 1.30 -2.86 -8.61
N TYR A 399 2.35 -2.71 -9.42
CA TYR A 399 3.66 -2.45 -8.87
C TYR A 399 3.75 -0.97 -8.51
N LEU A 400 4.09 -0.67 -7.26
CA LEU A 400 4.28 0.70 -6.79
C LEU A 400 5.78 1.01 -6.78
N ALA A 401 6.18 1.94 -7.64
CA ALA A 401 7.54 2.42 -7.71
C ALA A 401 7.69 3.79 -7.05
N TRP A 402 8.80 3.98 -6.36
CA TRP A 402 9.14 5.28 -5.78
C TRP A 402 9.73 6.19 -6.86
N ILE A 403 8.88 6.85 -7.62
CA ILE A 403 9.26 7.59 -8.83
C ILE A 403 8.79 9.05 -8.85
N ASP A 404 7.75 9.39 -8.09
CA ASP A 404 7.24 10.75 -8.04
C ASP A 404 7.88 11.53 -6.88
N PRO A 405 8.45 12.73 -7.12
CA PRO A 405 9.10 13.51 -6.07
C PRO A 405 8.13 14.10 -5.04
N TRP A 406 6.83 14.14 -5.36
CA TRP A 406 5.79 14.73 -4.51
C TRP A 406 4.90 13.68 -3.85
N GLN A 407 4.55 12.63 -4.61
CA GLN A 407 3.64 11.57 -4.20
C GLN A 407 4.37 10.34 -3.65
N GLY A 408 5.64 10.14 -4.05
CA GLY A 408 6.46 9.00 -3.65
C GLY A 408 6.16 7.74 -4.47
N GLU A 409 5.41 6.81 -3.91
CA GLU A 409 5.06 5.56 -4.59
C GLU A 409 3.89 5.74 -5.54
N MET A 410 4.12 5.41 -6.82
CA MET A 410 3.13 5.49 -7.88
C MET A 410 3.05 4.18 -8.65
N PRO A 411 1.87 3.83 -9.20
CA PRO A 411 1.75 2.65 -10.05
C PRO A 411 2.64 2.78 -11.29
N ALA A 412 3.39 1.72 -11.57
CA ALA A 412 4.37 1.67 -12.64
C ALA A 412 4.29 0.33 -13.38
N ASP A 413 3.19 0.11 -14.10
CA ASP A 413 2.92 -1.17 -14.77
C ASP A 413 3.95 -1.53 -15.86
N ALA A 414 4.64 -0.55 -16.44
CA ALA A 414 5.74 -0.79 -17.38
C ALA A 414 6.83 -1.72 -16.78
N TRP A 415 7.00 -1.69 -15.45
CA TRP A 415 7.93 -2.57 -14.74
C TRP A 415 7.66 -4.08 -14.93
N PHE A 416 6.42 -4.49 -15.19
CA PHE A 416 6.12 -5.89 -15.48
C PHE A 416 6.75 -6.39 -16.79
N GLY A 417 7.03 -5.47 -17.71
CA GLY A 417 7.66 -5.75 -19.00
C GLY A 417 9.16 -5.50 -19.05
N ASP A 418 9.73 -4.92 -17.98
CA ASP A 418 11.17 -4.67 -17.81
C ASP A 418 11.85 -5.98 -17.37
N ILE A 419 12.43 -6.70 -18.31
CA ILE A 419 12.96 -8.04 -18.07
C ILE A 419 14.44 -8.05 -17.69
N ASP A 420 15.18 -6.99 -17.97
CA ASP A 420 16.61 -6.87 -17.65
C ASP A 420 16.94 -5.84 -16.55
N ASP A 421 15.90 -5.23 -15.96
CA ASP A 421 15.96 -4.25 -14.87
C ASP A 421 16.63 -2.91 -15.24
N ASP A 422 16.62 -2.53 -16.53
CA ASP A 422 17.19 -1.27 -16.99
C ASP A 422 16.19 -0.09 -16.95
N ARG A 423 14.94 -0.34 -16.55
CA ARG A 423 13.79 0.57 -16.49
C ARG A 423 13.14 0.88 -17.84
N THR A 424 13.50 0.15 -18.87
CA THR A 424 12.89 0.23 -20.20
C THR A 424 12.19 -1.08 -20.48
N PRO A 425 10.88 -1.13 -20.66
CA PRO A 425 10.19 -2.39 -20.88
C PRO A 425 10.46 -2.94 -22.30
N GLU A 426 10.95 -4.18 -22.39
CA GLU A 426 11.07 -4.94 -23.66
C GLU A 426 9.73 -5.50 -24.12
N ILE A 427 8.80 -5.69 -23.17
CA ILE A 427 7.46 -6.19 -23.41
C ILE A 427 6.47 -5.05 -23.23
N ALA A 428 5.66 -4.79 -24.24
CA ALA A 428 4.60 -3.78 -24.16
C ALA A 428 3.54 -4.20 -23.16
N VAL A 429 3.29 -3.37 -22.14
CA VAL A 429 2.34 -3.63 -21.08
C VAL A 429 1.13 -2.71 -21.21
N GLY A 430 -0.07 -3.28 -21.16
CA GLY A 430 -1.33 -2.53 -21.10
C GLY A 430 -2.24 -3.06 -20.01
N ARG A 431 -2.95 -2.16 -19.31
CA ARG A 431 -3.95 -2.52 -18.31
C ARG A 431 -5.36 -2.15 -18.76
N LEU A 432 -6.28 -3.09 -18.66
CA LEU A 432 -7.70 -2.81 -18.63
C LEU A 432 -8.12 -2.66 -17.17
N ALA A 433 -8.14 -1.41 -16.69
CA ALA A 433 -8.41 -1.10 -15.28
C ALA A 433 -9.92 -1.23 -14.99
N VAL A 434 -10.41 -2.46 -14.84
CA VAL A 434 -11.82 -2.82 -14.68
C VAL A 434 -12.06 -3.60 -13.40
N ASN A 435 -13.19 -3.32 -12.71
CA ASN A 435 -13.54 -3.93 -11.43
C ASN A 435 -14.64 -4.98 -11.52
N THR A 436 -15.38 -5.01 -12.62
CA THR A 436 -16.50 -5.94 -12.82
C THR A 436 -16.42 -6.62 -14.17
N LEU A 437 -17.01 -7.82 -14.27
CA LEU A 437 -17.09 -8.53 -15.54
C LEU A 437 -17.80 -7.71 -16.63
N ALA A 438 -18.81 -6.93 -16.28
CA ALA A 438 -19.53 -6.08 -17.23
C ALA A 438 -18.64 -4.96 -17.80
N GLU A 439 -17.83 -4.33 -16.97
CA GLU A 439 -16.82 -3.35 -17.42
C GLU A 439 -15.79 -4.01 -18.30
N ALA A 440 -15.26 -5.18 -17.90
CA ALA A 440 -14.28 -5.93 -18.68
C ALA A 440 -14.81 -6.30 -20.07
N GLN A 441 -16.04 -6.80 -20.14
CA GLN A 441 -16.71 -7.08 -21.41
C GLN A 441 -16.87 -5.82 -22.27
N THR A 442 -17.30 -4.70 -21.68
CA THR A 442 -17.41 -3.42 -22.38
C THR A 442 -16.10 -2.99 -23.01
N VAL A 443 -14.99 -3.03 -22.23
CA VAL A 443 -13.69 -2.59 -22.72
C VAL A 443 -13.15 -3.53 -23.81
N VAL A 444 -13.28 -4.84 -23.61
CA VAL A 444 -12.85 -5.84 -24.60
C VAL A 444 -13.62 -5.69 -25.92
N GLU A 445 -14.95 -5.53 -25.87
CA GLU A 445 -15.74 -5.33 -27.07
C GLU A 445 -15.45 -3.99 -27.77
N LYS A 446 -15.10 -2.93 -27.02
CA LYS A 446 -14.61 -1.67 -27.62
C LYS A 446 -13.34 -1.92 -28.42
N ILE A 447 -12.36 -2.66 -27.86
CA ILE A 447 -11.09 -2.98 -28.51
C ILE A 447 -11.33 -3.79 -29.81
N ILE A 448 -12.12 -4.87 -29.69
CA ILE A 448 -12.40 -5.75 -30.83
C ILE A 448 -13.17 -5.00 -31.93
N SER A 449 -14.24 -4.30 -31.55
CA SER A 449 -15.06 -3.54 -32.50
C SER A 449 -14.27 -2.41 -33.16
N TYR A 450 -13.34 -1.79 -32.45
CA TYR A 450 -12.48 -0.74 -33.01
C TYR A 450 -11.61 -1.30 -34.12
N ASP A 451 -10.93 -2.43 -33.91
CA ASP A 451 -10.08 -3.06 -34.90
C ASP A 451 -10.86 -3.67 -36.08
N GLU A 452 -11.97 -4.37 -35.82
CA GLU A 452 -12.76 -5.00 -36.87
C GLU A 452 -13.48 -3.99 -37.78
N ASN A 453 -13.82 -2.81 -37.25
CA ASN A 453 -14.56 -1.77 -37.94
C ASN A 453 -13.68 -0.61 -38.44
N LEU A 454 -12.36 -0.78 -38.44
CA LEU A 454 -11.43 0.21 -38.94
C LEU A 454 -11.68 0.47 -40.46
N ARG A 455 -12.56 1.44 -40.73
CA ARG A 455 -12.76 2.01 -42.04
C ARG A 455 -12.13 3.39 -42.08
N VAL A 456 -11.41 3.71 -43.15
CA VAL A 456 -10.87 5.06 -43.34
C VAL A 456 -12.04 6.05 -43.31
N ALA A 457 -12.04 6.91 -42.31
CA ALA A 457 -13.04 7.95 -42.11
C ALA A 457 -12.36 9.25 -41.69
N ASP A 458 -12.99 10.39 -41.94
CA ASP A 458 -12.39 11.72 -41.72
C ASP A 458 -11.94 11.96 -40.29
N TRP A 459 -12.66 11.40 -39.29
CA TRP A 459 -12.30 11.55 -37.89
C TRP A 459 -10.93 10.90 -37.55
N GLN A 460 -10.50 9.88 -38.29
CA GLN A 460 -9.21 9.22 -38.10
C GLN A 460 -8.03 10.10 -38.57
N ARG A 461 -8.31 11.16 -39.27
CA ARG A 461 -7.31 12.18 -39.66
C ARG A 461 -7.31 13.41 -38.77
N ARG A 462 -8.11 13.41 -37.70
CA ARG A 462 -8.23 14.55 -36.78
C ARG A 462 -7.43 14.31 -35.51
N ALA A 463 -6.56 15.25 -35.17
CA ALA A 463 -5.84 15.31 -33.90
C ALA A 463 -6.35 16.52 -33.09
N LEU A 464 -6.86 16.25 -31.90
CA LEU A 464 -7.38 17.27 -31.01
C LEU A 464 -6.35 17.61 -29.94
N PHE A 465 -5.92 18.86 -29.90
CA PHE A 465 -4.98 19.40 -28.93
C PHE A 465 -5.71 20.31 -27.94
N VAL A 466 -5.58 19.99 -26.66
CA VAL A 466 -6.18 20.72 -25.55
C VAL A 466 -5.07 21.25 -24.66
N ALA A 467 -5.11 22.52 -24.29
CA ALA A 467 -4.09 23.11 -23.43
C ALA A 467 -4.69 23.98 -22.34
N ASP A 468 -4.08 23.92 -21.15
CA ASP A 468 -4.38 24.84 -20.05
C ASP A 468 -3.88 26.25 -20.35
N SER A 469 -4.36 27.24 -19.63
CA SER A 469 -3.88 28.59 -19.73
C SER A 469 -2.43 28.70 -19.26
N PRO A 470 -1.57 29.48 -19.97
CA PRO A 470 -0.22 29.74 -19.51
C PRO A 470 -0.17 30.31 -18.09
N ASP A 471 0.79 29.88 -17.29
CA ASP A 471 1.03 30.35 -15.94
C ASP A 471 2.53 30.34 -15.57
N SER A 472 2.85 30.43 -14.27
CA SER A 472 4.23 30.40 -13.78
C SER A 472 4.94 29.05 -13.96
N ALA A 473 4.20 27.96 -14.17
CA ALA A 473 4.77 26.64 -14.37
C ALA A 473 5.20 26.43 -15.82
N SER A 474 4.37 26.85 -16.80
CA SER A 474 4.67 26.71 -18.22
C SER A 474 3.74 27.56 -19.12
N ASP A 475 4.20 27.82 -20.33
CA ASP A 475 3.33 28.19 -21.45
C ASP A 475 2.82 26.94 -22.15
N PHE A 476 1.71 26.39 -21.66
CA PHE A 476 1.13 25.14 -22.15
C PHE A 476 0.65 25.25 -23.61
N HIS A 477 0.28 26.45 -24.08
CA HIS A 477 -0.05 26.69 -25.48
C HIS A 477 1.19 26.54 -26.36
N ALA A 478 2.30 27.17 -25.98
CA ALA A 478 3.55 27.08 -26.74
C ALA A 478 4.08 25.63 -26.79
N VAL A 479 4.03 24.89 -25.67
CA VAL A 479 4.40 23.46 -25.62
C VAL A 479 3.52 22.63 -26.57
N SER A 480 2.21 22.83 -26.52
CA SER A 480 1.28 22.12 -27.39
C SER A 480 1.51 22.45 -28.87
N ASP A 481 1.76 23.73 -29.22
CA ASP A 481 2.05 24.15 -30.58
C ASP A 481 3.42 23.64 -31.09
N GLU A 482 4.41 23.49 -30.21
CA GLU A 482 5.69 22.84 -30.54
C GLU A 482 5.49 21.37 -30.90
N ILE A 483 4.69 20.65 -30.13
CA ILE A 483 4.33 19.25 -30.41
C ILE A 483 3.63 19.15 -31.78
N ILE A 484 2.71 20.06 -32.06
CA ILE A 484 2.03 20.11 -33.35
C ILE A 484 3.04 20.33 -34.49
N ALA A 485 3.92 21.31 -34.34
CA ALA A 485 4.85 21.71 -35.40
C ALA A 485 5.95 20.67 -35.65
N SER A 486 6.43 20.01 -34.59
CA SER A 486 7.63 19.15 -34.65
C SER A 486 7.32 17.67 -34.81
N TYR A 487 6.18 17.21 -34.28
CA TYR A 487 5.90 15.76 -34.15
C TYR A 487 4.57 15.32 -34.73
N THR A 488 3.67 16.26 -35.11
CA THR A 488 2.38 15.88 -35.69
C THR A 488 2.50 15.73 -37.21
N PRO A 489 2.09 14.59 -37.81
CA PRO A 489 2.09 14.43 -39.26
C PRO A 489 1.26 15.52 -39.96
N GLY A 490 1.82 16.10 -41.01
CA GLY A 490 1.22 17.26 -41.69
C GLY A 490 -0.06 16.97 -42.48
N ASP A 491 -0.46 15.73 -42.57
CA ASP A 491 -1.71 15.29 -43.19
C ASP A 491 -2.87 15.10 -42.18
N LEU A 492 -2.62 15.33 -40.91
CA LEU A 492 -3.66 15.35 -39.87
C LEU A 492 -4.34 16.73 -39.79
N GLU A 493 -5.67 16.71 -39.66
CA GLU A 493 -6.46 17.88 -39.30
C GLU A 493 -6.25 18.22 -37.82
N VAL A 494 -5.58 19.33 -37.53
CA VAL A 494 -5.32 19.79 -36.17
C VAL A 494 -6.45 20.67 -35.66
N VAL A 495 -7.11 20.23 -34.58
CA VAL A 495 -8.13 21.01 -33.85
C VAL A 495 -7.56 21.44 -32.51
N ARG A 496 -7.70 22.70 -32.14
CA ARG A 496 -7.23 23.28 -30.87
C ARG A 496 -8.40 23.65 -29.97
N ALA A 497 -8.31 23.28 -28.69
CA ALA A 497 -9.22 23.72 -27.63
C ALA A 497 -8.39 24.21 -26.44
N TYR A 498 -7.86 25.44 -26.56
CA TYR A 498 -6.96 26.03 -25.57
C TYR A 498 -7.73 26.97 -24.65
N LEU A 499 -7.46 26.83 -23.33
CA LEU A 499 -8.00 27.76 -22.34
C LEU A 499 -7.22 29.08 -22.38
N SER A 500 -7.88 30.17 -22.81
CA SER A 500 -7.23 31.45 -22.96
C SER A 500 -7.33 32.31 -21.69
N ALA A 501 -6.35 33.21 -21.51
CA ALA A 501 -6.41 34.24 -20.48
C ALA A 501 -7.18 35.49 -21.00
N PRO A 502 -7.93 36.22 -20.15
CA PRO A 502 -8.17 35.95 -18.72
C PRO A 502 -9.14 34.78 -18.51
N ILE A 503 -8.87 33.97 -17.50
CA ILE A 503 -9.71 32.81 -17.18
C ILE A 503 -11.02 33.31 -16.57
N THR A 504 -12.09 33.26 -17.35
CA THR A 504 -13.45 33.63 -16.95
C THR A 504 -14.38 32.40 -17.02
N THR A 505 -15.54 32.48 -16.38
CA THR A 505 -16.58 31.43 -16.48
C THR A 505 -16.98 31.17 -17.94
N ASP A 506 -17.08 32.20 -18.74
CA ASP A 506 -17.45 32.08 -20.14
C ASP A 506 -16.35 31.42 -20.97
N GLU A 507 -15.09 31.75 -20.72
CA GLU A 507 -13.95 31.12 -21.39
C GLU A 507 -13.83 29.63 -21.04
N ILE A 508 -14.00 29.29 -19.77
CA ILE A 508 -14.03 27.88 -19.33
C ILE A 508 -15.18 27.11 -20.02
N ALA A 509 -16.35 27.71 -20.08
CA ALA A 509 -17.51 27.10 -20.73
C ALA A 509 -17.32 26.93 -22.25
N ALA A 510 -16.73 27.91 -22.90
CA ALA A 510 -16.41 27.86 -24.33
C ALA A 510 -15.37 26.79 -24.65
N THR A 511 -14.28 26.72 -23.87
CA THR A 511 -13.25 25.69 -24.03
C THR A 511 -13.82 24.27 -23.81
N ARG A 512 -14.66 24.09 -22.76
CA ARG A 512 -15.36 22.80 -22.51
C ARG A 512 -16.28 22.40 -23.67
N ALA A 513 -17.05 23.35 -24.19
CA ALA A 513 -17.94 23.09 -25.32
C ALA A 513 -17.14 22.72 -26.58
N ALA A 514 -16.08 23.47 -26.89
CA ALA A 514 -15.21 23.17 -28.02
C ALA A 514 -14.58 21.78 -27.93
N PHE A 515 -14.09 21.40 -26.74
CA PHE A 515 -13.57 20.05 -26.52
C PHE A 515 -14.66 18.97 -26.66
N ALA A 516 -15.82 19.16 -26.00
CA ALA A 516 -16.93 18.22 -26.04
C ALA A 516 -17.43 18.01 -27.49
N ASP A 517 -17.60 19.05 -28.26
CA ASP A 517 -18.03 18.99 -29.66
C ASP A 517 -16.99 18.27 -30.54
N ALA A 518 -15.70 18.55 -30.31
CA ALA A 518 -14.60 17.93 -31.07
C ALA A 518 -14.52 16.42 -30.79
N ILE A 519 -14.55 15.98 -29.53
CA ILE A 519 -14.48 14.56 -29.18
C ILE A 519 -15.74 13.80 -29.64
N GLN A 520 -16.93 14.42 -29.58
CA GLN A 520 -18.17 13.83 -30.09
C GLN A 520 -18.14 13.67 -31.62
N SER A 521 -17.53 14.61 -32.32
CA SER A 521 -17.31 14.51 -33.77
C SER A 521 -16.34 13.40 -34.16
N GLY A 522 -15.49 13.01 -33.23
CA GLY A 522 -14.45 11.99 -33.34
C GLY A 522 -13.10 12.57 -33.65
N ALA A 523 -12.07 12.00 -33.04
CA ALA A 523 -10.65 12.25 -33.30
C ALA A 523 -9.87 10.94 -33.20
N PHE A 524 -8.80 10.83 -33.97
CA PHE A 524 -7.84 9.73 -33.84
C PHE A 524 -7.08 9.84 -32.53
N MET A 525 -6.70 11.06 -32.16
CA MET A 525 -5.91 11.34 -30.99
C MET A 525 -6.45 12.58 -30.26
N VAL A 526 -6.45 12.54 -28.96
CA VAL A 526 -6.60 13.70 -28.06
C VAL A 526 -5.32 13.84 -27.26
N GLN A 527 -4.72 15.02 -27.32
CA GLN A 527 -3.54 15.35 -26.53
C GLN A 527 -3.91 16.51 -25.58
N TYR A 528 -3.63 16.34 -24.28
CA TYR A 528 -3.80 17.41 -23.30
C TYR A 528 -2.46 17.78 -22.67
N THR A 529 -2.19 19.10 -22.54
CA THR A 529 -1.03 19.64 -21.83
C THR A 529 -1.49 20.70 -20.82
N GLY A 530 -1.16 20.51 -19.53
CA GLY A 530 -1.58 21.44 -18.50
C GLY A 530 -1.60 20.84 -17.11
N HIS A 531 -2.19 21.55 -16.15
CA HIS A 531 -2.45 21.01 -14.82
C HIS A 531 -3.55 19.96 -14.83
N GLY A 532 -3.45 19.00 -13.93
CA GLY A 532 -4.43 17.92 -13.81
C GLY A 532 -4.55 17.34 -12.41
N SER A 533 -5.55 16.51 -12.26
CA SER A 533 -5.78 15.67 -11.10
C SER A 533 -6.52 14.40 -11.54
N THR A 534 -6.76 13.47 -10.63
CA THR A 534 -7.50 12.24 -10.93
C THR A 534 -8.85 12.48 -11.62
N ASN A 535 -9.51 13.62 -11.37
CA ASN A 535 -10.90 13.86 -11.79
C ASN A 535 -11.13 15.09 -12.67
N ARG A 536 -10.08 15.84 -13.06
CA ARG A 536 -10.22 17.01 -13.93
C ARG A 536 -8.92 17.41 -14.61
N TRP A 537 -9.05 18.02 -15.79
CA TRP A 537 -8.02 18.78 -16.49
C TRP A 537 -8.15 20.27 -16.15
N SER A 538 -7.03 20.93 -15.91
CA SER A 538 -6.93 22.29 -15.43
C SER A 538 -7.53 22.54 -14.04
N SER A 539 -6.97 23.45 -13.29
CA SER A 539 -7.58 23.95 -12.04
C SER A 539 -8.96 24.57 -12.29
N ALA A 540 -9.17 25.12 -13.48
CA ALA A 540 -10.46 25.65 -13.92
C ALA A 540 -11.50 24.55 -14.24
N GLY A 541 -11.05 23.29 -14.46
CA GLY A 541 -11.91 22.16 -14.77
C GLY A 541 -12.51 22.24 -16.17
N ILE A 542 -11.66 22.46 -17.19
CA ILE A 542 -12.08 22.45 -18.60
C ILE A 542 -12.61 21.10 -19.06
N TRP A 543 -12.22 20.03 -18.40
CA TRP A 543 -12.81 18.71 -18.54
C TRP A 543 -12.81 18.00 -17.19
N ARG A 544 -13.86 17.25 -16.87
CA ARG A 544 -14.06 16.62 -15.57
C ARG A 544 -14.56 15.20 -15.70
N ALA A 545 -14.31 14.38 -14.71
CA ALA A 545 -14.85 13.03 -14.60
C ALA A 545 -16.39 12.99 -14.75
N SER A 546 -17.08 14.01 -14.22
CA SER A 546 -18.54 14.16 -14.34
C SER A 546 -19.04 14.41 -15.76
N ASP A 547 -18.18 14.78 -16.70
CA ASP A 547 -18.54 15.05 -18.10
C ASP A 547 -18.49 13.79 -18.97
N ILE A 548 -17.71 12.78 -18.53
CA ILE A 548 -17.49 11.53 -19.28
C ILE A 548 -18.79 10.76 -19.57
N PRO A 549 -19.76 10.63 -18.63
CA PRO A 549 -21.00 9.92 -18.89
C PRO A 549 -21.85 10.50 -20.03
N ALA A 550 -21.63 11.77 -20.42
CA ALA A 550 -22.33 12.40 -21.52
C ALA A 550 -21.71 12.11 -22.90
N LEU A 551 -20.55 11.45 -22.95
CA LEU A 551 -19.92 11.09 -24.21
C LEU A 551 -20.71 10.01 -24.95
N THR A 552 -20.90 10.23 -26.25
CA THR A 552 -21.56 9.30 -27.18
C THR A 552 -20.72 9.13 -28.46
N ASN A 553 -19.41 9.28 -28.34
CA ASN A 553 -18.48 9.26 -29.46
C ASN A 553 -18.09 7.85 -29.94
N GLY A 554 -18.58 6.79 -29.32
CA GLY A 554 -18.38 5.43 -29.84
C GLY A 554 -19.13 5.24 -31.19
N PRO A 555 -18.51 4.67 -32.22
CA PRO A 555 -17.22 3.96 -32.31
C PRO A 555 -16.00 4.84 -32.64
N LYS A 556 -16.09 6.16 -32.57
CA LYS A 556 -15.00 7.10 -32.94
C LYS A 556 -14.08 7.36 -31.73
N LEU A 557 -13.46 6.32 -31.23
CA LEU A 557 -12.70 6.36 -29.96
C LEU A 557 -11.28 6.87 -30.18
N PRO A 558 -10.84 7.96 -29.52
CA PRO A 558 -9.49 8.45 -29.62
C PRO A 558 -8.50 7.65 -28.76
N LEU A 559 -7.21 7.66 -29.14
CA LEU A 559 -6.11 7.53 -28.20
C LEU A 559 -6.00 8.82 -27.41
N VAL A 560 -6.06 8.77 -26.09
CA VAL A 560 -5.88 9.92 -25.21
C VAL A 560 -4.46 9.93 -24.66
N MET A 561 -3.75 11.04 -24.85
CA MET A 561 -2.40 11.27 -24.33
C MET A 561 -2.41 12.52 -23.46
N THR A 562 -2.02 12.40 -22.19
CA THR A 562 -2.04 13.53 -21.26
C THR A 562 -0.68 13.82 -20.68
N PHE A 563 -0.31 15.10 -20.68
CA PHE A 563 0.89 15.65 -20.06
C PHE A 563 0.45 16.57 -18.92
N ASN A 564 0.05 15.96 -17.82
CA ASN A 564 -0.50 16.58 -16.63
C ASN A 564 -0.13 15.77 -15.37
N CYS A 565 -0.89 15.88 -14.26
CA CYS A 565 -0.71 15.08 -13.06
C CYS A 565 -1.90 14.15 -12.83
N LEU A 566 -1.63 12.91 -12.36
CA LEU A 566 -2.60 11.97 -11.77
C LEU A 566 -3.76 11.49 -12.66
N ASP A 567 -3.82 11.87 -13.90
CA ASP A 567 -4.92 11.54 -14.81
C ASP A 567 -5.05 10.03 -15.06
N GLY A 568 -3.93 9.30 -14.96
CA GLY A 568 -3.85 7.85 -15.05
C GLY A 568 -3.66 7.14 -13.71
N TYR A 569 -3.85 7.80 -12.56
CA TYR A 569 -3.67 7.19 -11.23
C TYR A 569 -4.81 6.21 -10.92
N PHE A 570 -4.67 4.97 -11.33
CA PHE A 570 -5.69 3.92 -11.15
C PHE A 570 -5.62 3.22 -9.77
N ALA A 571 -4.51 3.34 -9.03
CA ALA A 571 -4.26 2.52 -7.85
C ALA A 571 -5.00 2.97 -6.57
N HIS A 572 -6.02 3.82 -6.68
CA HIS A 572 -6.79 4.27 -5.51
C HIS A 572 -7.89 3.25 -5.14
N PRO A 573 -7.99 2.80 -3.85
CA PRO A 573 -8.92 1.74 -3.46
C PRO A 573 -10.40 2.15 -3.45
N VAL A 574 -10.71 3.44 -3.52
CA VAL A 574 -12.08 3.96 -3.40
C VAL A 574 -12.63 4.34 -4.76
N ALA A 575 -13.79 3.79 -5.13
CA ALA A 575 -14.43 4.01 -6.44
C ALA A 575 -14.70 5.49 -6.79
N ALA A 576 -14.98 6.34 -5.80
CA ALA A 576 -15.16 7.78 -6.02
C ALA A 576 -13.87 8.50 -6.49
N SER A 577 -12.73 7.83 -6.45
CA SER A 577 -11.42 8.35 -6.80
C SER A 577 -10.85 7.76 -8.09
N PHE A 578 -11.67 7.10 -8.90
CA PHE A 578 -11.25 6.60 -10.21
C PHE A 578 -10.72 7.74 -11.09
N SER A 579 -9.61 7.48 -11.75
CA SER A 579 -8.96 8.45 -12.64
C SER A 579 -9.79 8.68 -13.91
N MET A 580 -9.53 9.79 -14.58
CA MET A 580 -10.22 10.10 -15.84
C MET A 580 -9.89 9.09 -16.93
N ALA A 581 -8.64 8.59 -16.98
CA ALA A 581 -8.24 7.55 -17.92
C ALA A 581 -9.07 6.26 -17.74
N GLU A 582 -9.27 5.81 -16.48
CA GLU A 582 -10.13 4.65 -16.18
C GLU A 582 -11.57 4.88 -16.61
N LEU A 583 -12.14 6.03 -16.23
CA LEU A 583 -13.54 6.35 -16.55
C LEU A 583 -13.77 6.44 -18.05
N MET A 584 -12.85 7.05 -18.82
CA MET A 584 -12.94 7.10 -20.27
C MET A 584 -12.80 5.71 -20.93
N GLN A 585 -11.94 4.85 -20.39
CA GLN A 585 -11.81 3.48 -20.87
C GLN A 585 -13.09 2.67 -20.63
N ARG A 586 -13.67 2.74 -19.41
CA ARG A 586 -14.85 1.96 -19.00
C ARG A 586 -16.16 2.44 -19.59
N HIS A 587 -16.24 3.69 -20.07
CA HIS A 587 -17.50 4.27 -20.53
C HIS A 587 -18.07 3.57 -21.78
N ALA A 588 -19.24 2.93 -21.65
CA ALA A 588 -19.83 2.11 -22.71
C ALA A 588 -20.30 2.92 -23.93
N GLY A 589 -20.76 4.17 -23.73
CA GLY A 589 -21.28 5.02 -24.79
C GLY A 589 -20.22 5.71 -25.65
N GLY A 590 -18.93 5.63 -25.26
CA GLY A 590 -17.86 6.35 -25.91
C GLY A 590 -16.58 6.36 -25.07
N GLY A 591 -15.96 7.55 -24.90
CA GLY A 591 -14.72 7.72 -24.16
C GLY A 591 -13.50 7.55 -25.03
N SER A 592 -12.54 6.70 -24.64
CA SER A 592 -11.30 6.42 -25.36
C SER A 592 -11.13 4.94 -25.68
N ILE A 593 -10.30 4.63 -26.67
CA ILE A 593 -9.84 3.26 -26.96
C ILE A 593 -8.66 2.88 -26.05
N ALA A 594 -7.79 3.83 -25.80
CA ALA A 594 -6.64 3.70 -24.91
C ALA A 594 -6.26 5.05 -24.33
N ALA A 595 -5.49 5.05 -23.24
CA ALA A 595 -4.90 6.23 -22.65
C ALA A 595 -3.42 6.01 -22.36
N ILE A 596 -2.60 7.03 -22.59
CA ILE A 596 -1.24 7.18 -22.11
C ILE A 596 -1.27 8.39 -21.18
N SER A 597 -1.34 8.13 -19.89
CA SER A 597 -1.61 9.15 -18.88
C SER A 597 -0.70 8.96 -17.67
N PRO A 598 -0.22 10.04 -17.04
CA PRO A 598 0.67 9.94 -15.90
C PRO A 598 -0.07 9.42 -14.67
N SER A 599 0.60 8.60 -13.92
CA SER A 599 0.13 8.09 -12.63
C SER A 599 0.58 8.94 -11.43
N GLY A 600 1.48 9.90 -11.66
CA GLY A 600 2.02 10.82 -10.66
C GLY A 600 1.89 12.28 -11.01
#